data_2390791bc35996c59383577ace03c58f
#
_entry.id   2390791bc35996c59383577ace03c58f
#
_cell.length_a   1.000
_cell.length_b   1.000
_cell.length_c   1.000
_cell.angle_alpha   90.00
_cell.angle_beta   90.00
_cell.angle_gamma   90.00
#
_symmetry.space_group_name_H-M   'P 1'
#
loop_
_entity.id
_entity.type
_entity.pdbx_description
1 polymer ?
#
loop_
_entity_poly.entity_id
_entity_poly.type
_entity_poly.pdbx_seq_one_letter_code
_entity_poly.pdbx_strand_id
1 'polypeptide(L)'
;MSASVENVDAVRARPLQPVLVRQRSAVSVRQPGARTVRAAALVLHGGREVSSEPVTTHQLAVLRMVPIARHLASAGAADGLGVWRLRFPYRGWNSRAGAGEDAYPVADVRWAVQQLRHQHGGVPIVLVGHSMGGRAALRAADEPGVVALVGLAPWVTPGEPYKQVIGRRLLVVHGTRDRTTSAKNSKALVDAVRADSDVDATWVHLRGSGHGMLRRAGVWDDLTADFVLHTGLAVPASARLAEAIEAGDSVI
;
A
#
# COMPACT_ATOMS: atom_id res chain seq x y z
N MET A 1 29.93 -15.89 48.40
CA MET A 1 28.74 -16.42 47.70
C MET A 1 28.56 -15.62 46.45
N SER A 2 29.11 -16.13 45.36
CA SER A 2 29.06 -15.46 44.05
C SER A 2 27.90 -16.06 43.25
N ALA A 3 26.88 -15.24 42.94
CA ALA A 3 25.76 -15.66 42.10
C ALA A 3 26.20 -15.55 40.64
N SER A 4 26.26 -16.67 39.99
CA SER A 4 26.53 -16.81 38.56
C SER A 4 25.40 -16.16 37.78
N VAL A 5 25.72 -15.15 36.99
CA VAL A 5 24.80 -14.60 35.96
C VAL A 5 24.80 -15.61 34.81
N GLU A 6 23.73 -16.39 34.70
CA GLU A 6 23.51 -17.22 33.53
C GLU A 6 23.35 -16.33 32.30
N ASN A 7 24.29 -16.50 31.40
CA ASN A 7 24.31 -15.90 30.09
C ASN A 7 23.23 -16.60 29.22
N VAL A 8 22.04 -16.00 29.14
CA VAL A 8 21.01 -16.48 28.25
C VAL A 8 21.39 -16.01 26.85
N ASP A 9 22.23 -16.79 26.16
CA ASP A 9 22.44 -16.70 24.73
C ASP A 9 21.10 -16.98 24.01
N ALA A 10 20.34 -15.94 23.82
CA ALA A 10 19.16 -15.97 22.96
C ALA A 10 19.65 -16.37 21.57
N VAL A 11 19.39 -17.61 21.18
CA VAL A 11 19.49 -18.10 19.81
C VAL A 11 18.81 -17.07 18.91
N ARG A 12 19.60 -16.24 18.23
CA ARG A 12 19.11 -15.29 17.24
C ARG A 12 18.52 -16.10 16.09
N ALA A 13 17.25 -16.42 16.20
CA ALA A 13 16.50 -16.97 15.08
C ALA A 13 16.73 -16.05 13.88
N ARG A 14 17.11 -16.63 12.74
CA ARG A 14 17.33 -15.89 11.49
C ARG A 14 16.09 -15.04 11.25
N PRO A 15 16.20 -13.71 11.08
CA PRO A 15 15.02 -12.85 10.92
C PRO A 15 14.20 -13.33 9.72
N LEU A 16 12.88 -13.43 9.91
CA LEU A 16 11.98 -13.79 8.81
C LEU A 16 12.14 -12.78 7.67
N GLN A 17 12.10 -13.27 6.45
CA GLN A 17 12.20 -12.43 5.25
C GLN A 17 10.80 -12.07 4.72
N PRO A 18 10.61 -10.90 4.14
CA PRO A 18 9.38 -10.55 3.44
C PRO A 18 9.19 -11.46 2.22
N VAL A 19 7.93 -11.70 1.85
CA VAL A 19 7.58 -12.55 0.71
C VAL A 19 6.79 -11.75 -0.31
N LEU A 20 7.33 -11.68 -1.53
CA LEU A 20 6.69 -11.03 -2.67
C LEU A 20 5.99 -12.09 -3.54
N VAL A 21 4.67 -11.98 -3.68
CA VAL A 21 3.84 -12.95 -4.41
C VAL A 21 3.18 -12.27 -5.61
N ARG A 22 3.50 -12.73 -6.82
CA ARG A 22 2.84 -12.25 -8.04
C ARG A 22 1.39 -12.75 -8.10
N GLN A 23 0.44 -11.82 -8.27
CA GLN A 23 -0.96 -12.14 -8.51
C GLN A 23 -1.17 -12.46 -9.99
N ARG A 24 -1.77 -13.62 -10.26
CA ARG A 24 -2.17 -13.97 -11.63
C ARG A 24 -3.57 -13.41 -11.91
N SER A 25 -3.79 -12.92 -13.16
CA SER A 25 -5.13 -12.58 -13.63
C SER A 25 -5.97 -13.85 -13.80
N ALA A 26 -7.25 -13.76 -13.44
CA ALA A 26 -8.22 -14.83 -13.72
C ALA A 26 -8.60 -14.89 -15.21
N VAL A 27 -8.37 -13.81 -15.95
CA VAL A 27 -8.61 -13.73 -17.39
C VAL A 27 -7.47 -14.45 -18.10
N SER A 28 -7.72 -15.67 -18.54
CA SER A 28 -6.82 -16.43 -19.42
C SER A 28 -6.88 -15.81 -20.82
N VAL A 29 -6.10 -14.75 -21.04
CA VAL A 29 -5.87 -14.28 -22.40
C VAL A 29 -4.85 -15.25 -23.01
N ARG A 30 -5.31 -16.17 -23.84
CA ARG A 30 -4.46 -16.96 -24.72
C ARG A 30 -3.75 -16.00 -25.68
N GLN A 31 -2.57 -15.53 -25.28
CA GLN A 31 -1.63 -14.90 -26.20
C GLN A 31 -0.30 -15.64 -26.10
N PRO A 32 0.27 -16.04 -27.24
CA PRO A 32 1.63 -16.58 -27.28
C PRO A 32 2.62 -15.46 -27.01
N GLY A 33 3.35 -15.56 -25.92
CA GLY A 33 4.38 -14.61 -25.49
C GLY A 33 4.12 -14.08 -24.08
N ALA A 34 5.16 -14.08 -23.22
CA ALA A 34 5.10 -13.43 -21.92
C ALA A 34 4.87 -11.94 -22.15
N ARG A 35 3.70 -11.41 -21.73
CA ARG A 35 3.44 -9.98 -21.83
C ARG A 35 4.47 -9.24 -20.97
N THR A 36 5.15 -8.29 -21.59
CA THR A 36 6.06 -7.39 -20.91
C THR A 36 5.28 -6.59 -19.85
N VAL A 37 5.78 -6.58 -18.64
CA VAL A 37 5.22 -5.71 -17.58
C VAL A 37 5.55 -4.27 -17.95
N ARG A 38 4.54 -3.40 -18.00
CA ARG A 38 4.66 -1.98 -18.32
C ARG A 38 4.54 -1.08 -17.09
N ALA A 39 3.82 -1.55 -16.07
CA ALA A 39 3.74 -0.94 -14.74
C ALA A 39 3.55 -2.03 -13.68
N ALA A 40 3.90 -1.73 -12.45
CA ALA A 40 3.75 -2.63 -11.32
C ALA A 40 2.86 -2.03 -10.23
N ALA A 41 1.90 -2.81 -9.71
CA ALA A 41 1.17 -2.49 -8.49
C ALA A 41 1.68 -3.38 -7.35
N LEU A 42 2.09 -2.76 -6.24
CA LEU A 42 2.53 -3.44 -5.03
C LEU A 42 1.48 -3.28 -3.94
N VAL A 43 0.81 -4.38 -3.59
CA VAL A 43 -0.31 -4.42 -2.66
C VAL A 43 0.16 -4.83 -1.26
N LEU A 44 -0.14 -4.00 -0.25
CA LEU A 44 0.38 -4.06 1.11
C LEU A 44 -0.77 -4.27 2.10
N HIS A 45 -0.66 -5.30 2.95
CA HIS A 45 -1.69 -5.63 3.93
C HIS A 45 -1.55 -4.82 5.22
N GLY A 46 -2.61 -4.78 6.01
CA GLY A 46 -2.64 -4.19 7.34
C GLY A 46 -1.90 -5.01 8.39
N GLY A 47 -1.80 -4.45 9.60
CA GLY A 47 -1.12 -5.10 10.71
C GLY A 47 -1.53 -4.52 12.06
N ARG A 48 -0.60 -4.47 13.00
CA ARG A 48 -0.76 -3.92 14.35
C ARG A 48 0.32 -2.87 14.63
N GLU A 49 0.14 -2.10 15.67
CA GLU A 49 1.16 -1.15 16.12
C GLU A 49 2.40 -1.88 16.64
N VAL A 50 2.20 -2.85 17.53
CA VAL A 50 3.28 -3.67 18.09
C VAL A 50 2.89 -5.13 18.00
N SER A 51 3.71 -5.96 17.37
CA SER A 51 3.58 -7.43 17.39
C SER A 51 4.79 -8.09 16.74
N SER A 52 5.40 -9.03 17.44
CA SER A 52 6.45 -9.92 16.90
C SER A 52 5.88 -11.21 16.30
N GLU A 53 4.55 -11.38 16.28
CA GLU A 53 3.93 -12.56 15.69
C GLU A 53 4.21 -12.63 14.18
N PRO A 54 4.64 -13.78 13.66
CA PRO A 54 4.78 -13.99 12.21
C PRO A 54 3.46 -13.80 11.46
N VAL A 55 3.54 -13.25 10.26
CA VAL A 55 2.37 -13.15 9.37
C VAL A 55 2.15 -14.46 8.63
N THR A 56 0.93 -14.98 8.72
CA THR A 56 0.50 -16.16 7.96
C THR A 56 -0.43 -15.77 6.80
N THR A 57 -0.55 -16.65 5.80
CA THR A 57 -1.40 -16.43 4.62
C THR A 57 -2.89 -16.40 4.93
N HIS A 58 -3.30 -16.94 6.09
CA HIS A 58 -4.71 -17.05 6.49
C HIS A 58 -5.19 -15.90 7.37
N GLN A 59 -4.31 -14.97 7.73
CA GLN A 59 -4.71 -13.82 8.55
C GLN A 59 -5.63 -12.88 7.75
N LEU A 60 -6.70 -12.40 8.39
CA LEU A 60 -7.71 -11.54 7.76
C LEU A 60 -7.12 -10.29 7.10
N ALA A 61 -6.07 -9.70 7.69
CA ALA A 61 -5.41 -8.56 7.10
C ALA A 61 -4.78 -8.88 5.74
N VAL A 62 -4.20 -10.09 5.59
CA VAL A 62 -3.62 -10.57 4.31
C VAL A 62 -4.73 -10.93 3.33
N LEU A 63 -5.74 -11.69 3.78
CA LEU A 63 -6.85 -12.15 2.95
C LEU A 63 -7.66 -10.98 2.37
N ARG A 64 -7.80 -9.89 3.12
CA ARG A 64 -8.53 -8.68 2.68
C ARG A 64 -7.93 -8.04 1.43
N MET A 65 -6.63 -8.13 1.24
CA MET A 65 -5.96 -7.57 0.07
C MET A 65 -5.99 -8.48 -1.16
N VAL A 66 -6.47 -9.72 -1.03
CA VAL A 66 -6.57 -10.66 -2.16
C VAL A 66 -7.60 -10.22 -3.20
N PRO A 67 -8.84 -9.84 -2.84
CA PRO A 67 -9.81 -9.34 -3.82
C PRO A 67 -9.30 -8.12 -4.58
N ILE A 68 -8.75 -7.13 -3.89
CA ILE A 68 -8.16 -5.92 -4.51
C ILE A 68 -7.06 -6.31 -5.50
N ALA A 69 -6.12 -7.17 -5.10
CA ALA A 69 -5.05 -7.60 -5.98
C ALA A 69 -5.56 -8.39 -7.21
N ARG A 70 -6.62 -9.19 -7.05
CA ARG A 70 -7.27 -9.90 -8.16
C ARG A 70 -7.98 -8.95 -9.11
N HIS A 71 -8.69 -7.97 -8.56
CA HIS A 71 -9.39 -6.95 -9.34
C HIS A 71 -8.39 -6.13 -10.18
N LEU A 72 -7.32 -5.63 -9.56
CA LEU A 72 -6.21 -4.96 -10.25
C LEU A 72 -5.61 -5.81 -11.36
N ALA A 73 -5.29 -7.08 -11.08
CA ALA A 73 -4.69 -7.98 -12.06
C ALA A 73 -5.63 -8.27 -13.23
N SER A 74 -6.95 -8.31 -12.99
CA SER A 74 -7.95 -8.49 -14.03
C SER A 74 -8.13 -7.22 -14.87
N ALA A 75 -8.29 -6.07 -14.22
CA ALA A 75 -8.50 -4.79 -14.87
C ALA A 75 -7.31 -4.38 -15.75
N GLY A 76 -6.08 -4.55 -15.25
CA GLY A 76 -4.86 -4.15 -15.96
C GLY A 76 -4.23 -5.22 -16.85
N ALA A 77 -4.88 -6.38 -17.02
CA ALA A 77 -4.31 -7.49 -17.78
C ALA A 77 -4.04 -7.15 -19.25
N ALA A 78 -4.90 -6.36 -19.87
CA ALA A 78 -4.75 -5.93 -21.27
C ALA A 78 -3.61 -4.91 -21.44
N ASP A 79 -3.37 -4.08 -20.44
CA ASP A 79 -2.49 -2.92 -20.50
C ASP A 79 -1.07 -3.22 -19.98
N GLY A 80 -0.81 -4.45 -19.53
CA GLY A 80 0.51 -4.87 -19.05
C GLY A 80 0.77 -4.53 -17.59
N LEU A 81 -0.28 -4.41 -16.75
CA LEU A 81 -0.11 -4.26 -15.30
C LEU A 81 0.36 -5.57 -14.68
N GLY A 82 1.52 -5.55 -14.04
CA GLY A 82 1.94 -6.59 -13.10
C GLY A 82 1.44 -6.26 -11.69
N VAL A 83 0.92 -7.25 -10.97
CA VAL A 83 0.41 -7.04 -9.60
C VAL A 83 1.11 -8.00 -8.64
N TRP A 84 1.66 -7.47 -7.56
CA TRP A 84 2.32 -8.22 -6.50
C TRP A 84 1.72 -7.88 -5.15
N ARG A 85 1.68 -8.87 -4.28
CA ARG A 85 1.33 -8.69 -2.87
C ARG A 85 2.58 -8.92 -2.02
N LEU A 86 2.88 -7.97 -1.15
CA LEU A 86 3.90 -8.14 -0.14
C LEU A 86 3.28 -8.74 1.11
N ARG A 87 3.86 -9.82 1.62
CA ARG A 87 3.57 -10.35 2.94
C ARG A 87 4.70 -9.94 3.88
N PHE A 88 4.40 -9.06 4.81
CA PHE A 88 5.35 -8.67 5.84
C PHE A 88 5.75 -9.88 6.71
N PRO A 89 6.98 -9.95 7.23
CA PRO A 89 7.42 -11.02 8.12
C PRO A 89 6.63 -11.04 9.43
N TYR A 90 6.38 -9.86 9.99
CA TYR A 90 5.72 -9.68 11.28
C TYR A 90 4.47 -8.83 11.18
N ARG A 91 3.54 -9.02 12.13
CA ARG A 91 2.27 -8.31 12.16
C ARG A 91 2.39 -6.85 12.61
N GLY A 92 3.46 -6.50 13.30
CA GLY A 92 3.63 -5.19 13.93
C GLY A 92 4.36 -4.18 13.06
N TRP A 93 4.04 -2.90 13.30
CA TRP A 93 4.83 -1.78 12.80
C TRP A 93 6.24 -1.82 13.38
N ASN A 94 6.34 -2.10 14.69
CA ASN A 94 7.61 -2.33 15.40
C ASN A 94 8.67 -1.28 15.05
N SER A 95 8.41 -0.02 15.41
CA SER A 95 9.38 1.06 15.21
C SER A 95 10.74 0.64 15.79
N ARG A 96 11.80 0.84 15.02
CA ARG A 96 13.16 0.59 15.52
C ARG A 96 13.56 1.66 16.52
N ALA A 97 14.38 1.27 17.50
CA ALA A 97 14.85 2.15 18.55
C ALA A 97 16.09 2.95 18.08
N GLY A 98 15.93 3.81 17.08
CA GLY A 98 17.00 4.68 16.60
C GLY A 98 16.42 5.85 15.81
N ALA A 99 16.94 7.07 16.05
CA ALA A 99 16.56 8.22 15.27
C ALA A 99 16.98 8.01 13.81
N GLY A 100 16.01 8.02 12.89
CA GLY A 100 16.25 7.90 11.45
C GLY A 100 16.12 6.48 10.87
N GLU A 101 15.88 5.44 11.68
CA GLU A 101 15.64 4.10 11.15
C GLU A 101 14.18 3.90 10.74
N ASP A 102 13.97 3.30 9.57
CA ASP A 102 12.64 2.90 9.12
C ASP A 102 12.05 1.81 10.02
N ALA A 103 10.74 1.88 10.28
CA ALA A 103 10.02 0.75 10.86
C ALA A 103 10.10 -0.47 9.92
N TYR A 104 10.01 -1.69 10.49
CA TYR A 104 10.16 -2.91 9.70
C TYR A 104 9.31 -2.96 8.42
N PRO A 105 7.98 -2.63 8.45
CA PRO A 105 7.19 -2.65 7.22
C PRO A 105 7.66 -1.66 6.15
N VAL A 106 8.25 -0.53 6.54
CA VAL A 106 8.80 0.45 5.58
C VAL A 106 10.03 -0.13 4.87
N ALA A 107 10.97 -0.70 5.63
CA ALA A 107 12.14 -1.37 5.06
C ALA A 107 11.74 -2.52 4.12
N ASP A 108 10.70 -3.29 4.47
CA ASP A 108 10.19 -4.38 3.63
C ASP A 108 9.58 -3.85 2.32
N VAL A 109 8.87 -2.71 2.35
CA VAL A 109 8.33 -2.08 1.14
C VAL A 109 9.47 -1.58 0.26
N ARG A 110 10.46 -0.91 0.82
CA ARG A 110 11.65 -0.45 0.08
C ARG A 110 12.36 -1.63 -0.61
N TRP A 111 12.57 -2.72 0.12
CA TRP A 111 13.13 -3.95 -0.46
C TRP A 111 12.28 -4.47 -1.62
N ALA A 112 10.96 -4.56 -1.47
CA ALA A 112 10.07 -5.05 -2.52
C ALA A 112 10.08 -4.16 -3.77
N VAL A 113 10.11 -2.84 -3.61
CA VAL A 113 10.24 -1.88 -4.71
C VAL A 113 11.55 -2.10 -5.46
N GLN A 114 12.67 -2.26 -4.75
CA GLN A 114 13.97 -2.54 -5.36
C GLN A 114 13.97 -3.85 -6.15
N GLN A 115 13.35 -4.92 -5.60
CA GLN A 115 13.20 -6.19 -6.32
C GLN A 115 12.40 -6.02 -7.62
N LEU A 116 11.28 -5.30 -7.58
CA LEU A 116 10.45 -5.06 -8.77
C LEU A 116 11.19 -4.23 -9.82
N ARG A 117 11.91 -3.20 -9.41
CA ARG A 117 12.73 -2.40 -10.31
C ARG A 117 13.82 -3.21 -10.99
N HIS A 118 14.52 -4.04 -10.23
CA HIS A 118 15.57 -4.91 -10.77
C HIS A 118 15.00 -5.93 -11.77
N GLN A 119 13.85 -6.52 -11.47
CA GLN A 119 13.23 -7.55 -12.29
C GLN A 119 12.56 -7.02 -13.57
N HIS A 120 12.09 -5.76 -13.56
CA HIS A 120 11.24 -5.21 -14.62
C HIS A 120 11.78 -3.91 -15.25
N GLY A 121 13.08 -3.64 -15.10
CA GLY A 121 13.75 -2.58 -15.86
C GLY A 121 13.28 -1.16 -15.54
N GLY A 122 12.83 -0.91 -14.31
CA GLY A 122 12.48 0.45 -13.87
C GLY A 122 11.10 0.94 -14.32
N VAL A 123 10.16 0.03 -14.58
CA VAL A 123 8.75 0.39 -14.86
C VAL A 123 8.13 1.20 -13.70
N PRO A 124 7.12 2.06 -13.97
CA PRO A 124 6.40 2.77 -12.92
C PRO A 124 5.81 1.81 -11.89
N ILE A 125 5.94 2.16 -10.61
CA ILE A 125 5.40 1.38 -9.49
C ILE A 125 4.35 2.21 -8.76
N VAL A 126 3.16 1.62 -8.54
CA VAL A 126 2.11 2.19 -7.72
C VAL A 126 1.98 1.35 -6.44
N LEU A 127 2.08 2.01 -5.28
CA LEU A 127 1.90 1.36 -3.99
C LEU A 127 0.42 1.41 -3.61
N VAL A 128 -0.14 0.27 -3.19
CA VAL A 128 -1.54 0.16 -2.73
C VAL A 128 -1.54 -0.44 -1.34
N GLY A 129 -1.85 0.36 -0.33
CA GLY A 129 -1.73 -0.09 1.06
C GLY A 129 -2.98 0.10 1.91
N HIS A 130 -3.34 -0.92 2.69
CA HIS A 130 -4.43 -0.86 3.67
C HIS A 130 -3.89 -0.69 5.09
N SER A 131 -4.49 0.22 5.87
CA SER A 131 -4.18 0.39 7.30
C SER A 131 -2.68 0.60 7.55
N MET A 132 -1.99 -0.28 8.29
CA MET A 132 -0.54 -0.27 8.48
C MET A 132 0.23 -0.30 7.14
N GLY A 133 -0.23 -1.09 6.17
CA GLY A 133 0.36 -1.12 4.82
C GLY A 133 0.21 0.21 4.07
N GLY A 134 -0.88 0.95 4.32
CA GLY A 134 -1.06 2.31 3.81
C GLY A 134 -0.03 3.28 4.40
N ARG A 135 0.23 3.20 5.70
CA ARG A 135 1.30 3.98 6.35
C ARG A 135 2.68 3.61 5.81
N ALA A 136 2.95 2.31 5.61
CA ALA A 136 4.22 1.86 5.04
C ALA A 136 4.42 2.36 3.60
N ALA A 137 3.35 2.37 2.78
CA ALA A 137 3.37 2.95 1.44
C ALA A 137 3.73 4.45 1.47
N LEU A 138 3.06 5.22 2.35
CA LEU A 138 3.32 6.65 2.52
C LEU A 138 4.78 6.92 2.92
N ARG A 139 5.33 6.10 3.83
CA ARG A 139 6.70 6.26 4.34
C ARG A 139 7.79 5.81 3.36
N ALA A 140 7.48 4.94 2.42
CA ALA A 140 8.40 4.43 1.38
C ALA A 140 8.17 5.08 0.01
N ALA A 141 7.38 6.16 -0.05
CA ALA A 141 6.99 6.80 -1.31
C ALA A 141 8.15 7.40 -2.11
N ASP A 142 9.23 7.78 -1.44
CA ASP A 142 10.44 8.36 -2.04
C ASP A 142 11.32 7.33 -2.76
N GLU A 143 11.00 6.03 -2.68
CA GLU A 143 11.74 5.01 -3.43
C GLU A 143 11.70 5.30 -4.94
N PRO A 144 12.85 5.22 -5.61
CA PRO A 144 12.92 5.42 -7.05
C PRO A 144 11.98 4.47 -7.80
N GLY A 145 11.26 4.99 -8.80
CA GLY A 145 10.27 4.24 -9.58
C GLY A 145 8.87 4.27 -9.00
N VAL A 146 8.67 4.68 -7.74
CA VAL A 146 7.33 4.93 -7.20
C VAL A 146 6.78 6.22 -7.79
N VAL A 147 5.66 6.14 -8.49
CA VAL A 147 5.01 7.28 -9.18
C VAL A 147 3.71 7.69 -8.51
N ALA A 148 3.06 6.77 -7.80
CA ALA A 148 1.77 7.01 -7.16
C ALA A 148 1.52 6.08 -5.98
N LEU A 149 0.53 6.48 -5.13
CA LEU A 149 0.13 5.73 -3.94
C LEU A 149 -1.39 5.73 -3.78
N VAL A 150 -1.92 4.60 -3.31
CA VAL A 150 -3.29 4.45 -2.84
C VAL A 150 -3.28 4.05 -1.37
N GLY A 151 -3.78 4.94 -0.50
CA GLY A 151 -4.00 4.67 0.90
C GLY A 151 -5.45 4.27 1.17
N LEU A 152 -5.69 3.02 1.52
CA LEU A 152 -7.01 2.47 1.85
C LEU A 152 -7.16 2.44 3.36
N ALA A 153 -7.97 3.35 3.92
CA ALA A 153 -8.11 3.53 5.36
C ALA A 153 -6.75 3.51 6.09
N PRO A 154 -5.75 4.30 5.65
CA PRO A 154 -4.39 4.18 6.15
C PRO A 154 -4.30 4.55 7.64
N TRP A 155 -3.40 3.90 8.35
CA TRP A 155 -3.11 4.24 9.75
C TRP A 155 -2.13 5.41 9.82
N VAL A 156 -2.65 6.62 9.79
CA VAL A 156 -1.89 7.86 9.88
C VAL A 156 -1.94 8.39 11.31
N THR A 157 -0.77 8.70 11.88
CA THR A 157 -0.65 9.31 13.21
C THR A 157 -0.63 10.84 13.11
N PRO A 158 -0.95 11.56 14.21
CA PRO A 158 -0.76 13.01 14.22
C PRO A 158 0.70 13.38 13.89
N GLY A 159 0.91 14.35 13.00
CA GLY A 159 2.26 14.75 12.57
C GLY A 159 3.01 13.70 11.74
N GLU A 160 2.29 12.78 11.09
CA GLU A 160 2.92 11.79 10.22
C GLU A 160 3.77 12.49 9.15
N PRO A 161 5.04 12.10 8.98
CA PRO A 161 5.88 12.63 7.90
C PRO A 161 5.26 12.38 6.53
N TYR A 162 5.28 13.36 5.66
CA TYR A 162 4.69 13.32 4.33
C TYR A 162 5.63 13.81 3.21
N LYS A 163 6.76 14.40 3.54
CA LYS A 163 7.70 14.95 2.54
C LYS A 163 8.13 13.92 1.47
N GLN A 164 8.21 12.65 1.83
CA GLN A 164 8.51 11.54 0.91
C GLN A 164 7.42 11.30 -0.14
N VAL A 165 6.20 11.83 0.08
CA VAL A 165 5.09 11.74 -0.88
C VAL A 165 5.16 12.84 -1.95
N ILE A 166 5.91 13.92 -1.70
CA ILE A 166 6.04 15.05 -2.64
C ILE A 166 6.54 14.54 -4.00
N GLY A 167 5.87 14.99 -5.06
CA GLY A 167 6.12 14.56 -6.43
C GLY A 167 5.49 13.22 -6.82
N ARG A 168 4.63 12.63 -5.96
CA ARG A 168 3.88 11.39 -6.23
C ARG A 168 2.38 11.67 -6.18
N ARG A 169 1.63 11.13 -7.14
CA ARG A 169 0.16 11.20 -7.08
C ARG A 169 -0.36 10.38 -5.92
N LEU A 170 -1.31 10.92 -5.18
CA LEU A 170 -1.86 10.30 -3.99
C LEU A 170 -3.38 10.18 -4.07
N LEU A 171 -3.91 8.99 -3.85
CA LEU A 171 -5.32 8.75 -3.55
C LEU A 171 -5.44 8.20 -2.13
N VAL A 172 -6.23 8.83 -1.28
CA VAL A 172 -6.62 8.27 0.01
C VAL A 172 -8.13 8.05 0.03
N VAL A 173 -8.53 6.81 0.25
CA VAL A 173 -9.93 6.43 0.45
C VAL A 173 -10.13 6.05 1.91
N HIS A 174 -11.13 6.65 2.58
CA HIS A 174 -11.43 6.38 3.98
C HIS A 174 -12.94 6.22 4.21
N GLY A 175 -13.34 5.21 4.97
CA GLY A 175 -14.76 4.97 5.23
C GLY A 175 -15.30 5.90 6.32
N THR A 176 -16.53 6.44 6.15
CA THR A 176 -17.16 7.33 7.15
C THR A 176 -17.52 6.64 8.47
N ARG A 177 -17.49 5.29 8.50
CA ARG A 177 -17.73 4.47 9.70
C ARG A 177 -16.47 3.77 10.19
N ASP A 178 -15.30 4.20 9.74
CA ASP A 178 -14.03 3.68 10.28
C ASP A 178 -13.86 4.16 11.73
N ARG A 179 -13.69 3.18 12.64
CA ARG A 179 -13.44 3.40 14.07
C ARG A 179 -12.06 2.87 14.49
N THR A 180 -11.28 2.36 13.54
CA THR A 180 -9.96 1.75 13.79
C THR A 180 -8.85 2.73 13.51
N THR A 181 -8.96 3.47 12.40
CA THR A 181 -8.00 4.47 11.98
C THR A 181 -8.65 5.84 11.85
N SER A 182 -7.86 6.90 11.97
CA SER A 182 -8.35 8.27 11.99
C SER A 182 -8.49 8.85 10.58
N ALA A 183 -9.73 9.00 10.11
CA ALA A 183 -10.02 9.72 8.87
C ALA A 183 -9.51 11.18 8.93
N LYS A 184 -9.60 11.82 10.11
CA LYS A 184 -9.09 13.18 10.34
C LYS A 184 -7.59 13.29 10.10
N ASN A 185 -6.80 12.36 10.63
CA ASN A 185 -5.35 12.36 10.44
C ASN A 185 -4.97 12.11 8.98
N SER A 186 -5.67 11.17 8.34
CA SER A 186 -5.45 10.88 6.91
C SER A 186 -5.78 12.08 6.03
N LYS A 187 -6.87 12.80 6.32
CA LYS A 187 -7.22 14.05 5.61
C LYS A 187 -6.17 15.13 5.83
N ALA A 188 -5.72 15.32 7.08
CA ALA A 188 -4.69 16.31 7.40
C ALA A 188 -3.37 16.02 6.66
N LEU A 189 -3.02 14.75 6.46
CA LEU A 189 -1.85 14.38 5.65
C LEU A 189 -2.06 14.76 4.18
N VAL A 190 -3.23 14.47 3.59
CA VAL A 190 -3.55 14.85 2.20
C VAL A 190 -3.48 16.37 2.04
N ASP A 191 -4.02 17.13 2.99
CA ASP A 191 -3.97 18.60 2.94
C ASP A 191 -2.53 19.14 3.03
N ALA A 192 -1.69 18.52 3.86
CA ALA A 192 -0.28 18.90 3.98
C ALA A 192 0.49 18.60 2.67
N VAL A 193 0.20 17.46 2.01
CA VAL A 193 0.79 17.14 0.70
C VAL A 193 0.39 18.16 -0.35
N ARG A 194 -0.89 18.56 -0.39
CA ARG A 194 -1.38 19.59 -1.33
C ARG A 194 -0.76 20.96 -1.12
N ALA A 195 -0.53 21.33 0.14
CA ALA A 195 0.06 22.63 0.47
C ALA A 195 1.52 22.74 0.00
N ASP A 196 2.22 21.62 -0.11
CA ASP A 196 3.66 21.56 -0.43
C ASP A 196 3.96 21.00 -1.83
N SER A 197 2.94 20.72 -2.65
CA SER A 197 3.13 20.01 -3.92
C SER A 197 2.03 20.38 -4.92
N ASP A 198 2.41 20.56 -6.17
CA ASP A 198 1.46 20.72 -7.30
C ASP A 198 0.94 19.38 -7.83
N VAL A 199 1.24 18.28 -7.13
CA VAL A 199 0.82 16.93 -7.58
C VAL A 199 -0.55 16.58 -7.03
N ASP A 200 -1.36 15.88 -7.83
CA ASP A 200 -2.70 15.44 -7.47
C ASP A 200 -2.69 14.60 -6.18
N ALA A 201 -3.28 15.14 -5.13
CA ALA A 201 -3.55 14.42 -3.90
C ALA A 201 -5.07 14.43 -3.65
N THR A 202 -5.71 13.29 -3.81
CA THR A 202 -7.16 13.13 -3.79
C THR A 202 -7.62 12.45 -2.50
N TRP A 203 -8.63 13.01 -1.86
CA TRP A 203 -9.30 12.45 -0.71
C TRP A 203 -10.70 11.97 -1.06
N VAL A 204 -11.02 10.71 -0.79
CA VAL A 204 -12.36 10.16 -0.94
C VAL A 204 -12.88 9.63 0.38
N HIS A 205 -14.02 10.19 0.84
CA HIS A 205 -14.72 9.76 2.04
C HIS A 205 -15.91 8.86 1.66
N LEU A 206 -15.76 7.55 1.83
CA LEU A 206 -16.74 6.57 1.37
C LEU A 206 -17.85 6.35 2.40
N ARG A 207 -19.07 6.78 2.07
CA ARG A 207 -20.24 6.71 2.96
C ARG A 207 -20.59 5.29 3.36
N GLY A 208 -20.86 5.10 4.65
CA GLY A 208 -21.33 3.84 5.23
C GLY A 208 -20.29 2.72 5.27
N SER A 209 -19.08 2.94 4.77
CA SER A 209 -18.00 1.97 4.82
C SER A 209 -17.16 2.10 6.09
N GLY A 210 -16.59 1.00 6.57
CA GLY A 210 -15.72 0.95 7.74
C GLY A 210 -14.33 0.43 7.37
N HIS A 211 -13.46 0.31 8.37
CA HIS A 211 -12.07 -0.10 8.23
C HIS A 211 -11.88 -1.39 7.42
N GLY A 212 -12.81 -2.31 7.57
CA GLY A 212 -12.76 -3.61 6.89
C GLY A 212 -13.00 -3.59 5.40
N MET A 213 -13.42 -2.47 4.80
CA MET A 213 -13.72 -2.36 3.36
C MET A 213 -14.75 -3.38 2.85
N LEU A 214 -15.54 -4.01 3.76
CA LEU A 214 -16.51 -5.05 3.40
C LEU A 214 -17.80 -4.47 2.80
N ARG A 215 -18.17 -3.26 3.25
CA ARG A 215 -19.32 -2.54 2.69
C ARG A 215 -18.84 -1.72 1.51
N ARG A 216 -19.60 -1.81 0.40
CA ARG A 216 -19.24 -1.14 -0.87
C ARG A 216 -17.89 -1.58 -1.41
N ALA A 217 -17.53 -2.87 -1.22
CA ALA A 217 -16.24 -3.43 -1.62
C ALA A 217 -15.88 -3.09 -3.08
N GLY A 218 -16.83 -3.22 -4.01
CA GLY A 218 -16.61 -2.86 -5.41
C GLY A 218 -16.16 -1.42 -5.63
N VAL A 219 -16.63 -0.46 -4.80
CA VAL A 219 -16.19 0.96 -4.93
C VAL A 219 -14.74 1.13 -4.51
N TRP A 220 -14.29 0.41 -3.45
CA TRP A 220 -12.88 0.38 -3.06
C TRP A 220 -12.01 -0.22 -4.17
N ASP A 221 -12.47 -1.32 -4.75
CA ASP A 221 -11.75 -2.05 -5.81
C ASP A 221 -11.66 -1.21 -7.08
N ASP A 222 -12.78 -0.61 -7.54
CA ASP A 222 -12.86 0.18 -8.76
C ASP A 222 -12.02 1.46 -8.67
N LEU A 223 -12.15 2.26 -7.60
CA LEU A 223 -11.34 3.47 -7.41
C LEU A 223 -9.85 3.14 -7.37
N THR A 224 -9.49 2.02 -6.71
CA THR A 224 -8.10 1.58 -6.64
C THR A 224 -7.58 1.19 -8.03
N ALA A 225 -8.34 0.42 -8.79
CA ALA A 225 -7.94 -0.03 -10.11
C ALA A 225 -7.83 1.13 -11.10
N ASP A 226 -8.83 2.00 -11.14
CA ASP A 226 -8.83 3.20 -11.96
C ASP A 226 -7.60 4.08 -11.70
N PHE A 227 -7.33 4.37 -10.43
CA PHE A 227 -6.21 5.22 -10.07
C PHE A 227 -4.86 4.58 -10.43
N VAL A 228 -4.71 3.27 -10.20
CA VAL A 228 -3.48 2.53 -10.55
C VAL A 228 -3.26 2.50 -12.06
N LEU A 229 -4.30 2.25 -12.85
CA LEU A 229 -4.22 2.23 -14.31
C LEU A 229 -3.94 3.63 -14.87
N HIS A 230 -4.62 4.63 -14.34
CA HIS A 230 -4.44 6.02 -14.74
C HIS A 230 -3.00 6.51 -14.46
N THR A 231 -2.49 6.28 -13.27
CA THR A 231 -1.19 6.80 -12.85
C THR A 231 -0.01 5.96 -13.30
N GLY A 232 -0.17 4.64 -13.37
CA GLY A 232 0.90 3.71 -13.73
C GLY A 232 1.02 3.45 -15.24
N LEU A 233 -0.08 3.54 -15.99
CA LEU A 233 -0.16 3.15 -17.40
C LEU A 233 -0.74 4.23 -18.32
N ALA A 234 -1.08 5.40 -17.78
CA ALA A 234 -1.71 6.51 -18.48
C ALA A 234 -3.05 6.12 -19.15
N VAL A 235 -3.76 5.14 -18.60
CA VAL A 235 -5.13 4.82 -19.03
C VAL A 235 -6.04 5.99 -18.64
N PRO A 236 -7.00 6.41 -19.49
CA PRO A 236 -7.93 7.47 -19.13
C PRO A 236 -8.68 7.13 -17.83
N ALA A 237 -8.79 8.10 -16.93
CA ALA A 237 -9.57 7.95 -15.71
C ALA A 237 -11.06 7.76 -16.03
N SER A 238 -11.75 6.91 -15.24
CA SER A 238 -13.23 6.88 -15.30
C SER A 238 -13.83 8.22 -14.88
N ALA A 239 -15.07 8.50 -15.26
CA ALA A 239 -15.76 9.72 -14.87
C ALA A 239 -15.72 9.95 -13.34
N ARG A 240 -15.96 8.88 -12.56
CA ARG A 240 -15.91 8.94 -11.09
C ARG A 240 -14.54 9.35 -10.55
N LEU A 241 -13.47 8.78 -11.10
CA LEU A 241 -12.11 9.12 -10.66
C LEU A 241 -11.73 10.53 -11.10
N ALA A 242 -12.08 10.92 -12.33
CA ALA A 242 -11.83 12.26 -12.85
C ALA A 242 -12.51 13.33 -12.00
N GLU A 243 -13.81 13.15 -11.68
CA GLU A 243 -14.55 14.03 -10.78
C GLU A 243 -13.91 14.10 -9.38
N ALA A 244 -13.44 12.96 -8.84
CA ALA A 244 -12.79 12.94 -7.54
C ALA A 244 -11.44 13.66 -7.55
N ILE A 245 -10.66 13.54 -8.62
CA ILE A 245 -9.37 14.24 -8.78
C ILE A 245 -9.62 15.75 -8.93
N GLU A 246 -10.57 16.15 -9.76
CA GLU A 246 -10.90 17.55 -9.99
C GLU A 246 -11.41 18.23 -8.71
N ALA A 247 -12.29 17.56 -7.97
CA ALA A 247 -12.79 18.07 -6.69
C ALA A 247 -11.73 18.09 -5.59
N GLY A 248 -10.69 17.25 -5.71
CA GLY A 248 -9.71 17.01 -4.65
C GLY A 248 -10.30 16.27 -3.45
N ASP A 249 -11.45 16.73 -2.93
CA ASP A 249 -12.20 16.13 -1.82
C ASP A 249 -13.56 15.66 -2.30
N SER A 250 -13.86 14.38 -2.10
CA SER A 250 -15.13 13.78 -2.49
C SER A 250 -15.77 12.97 -1.38
N VAL A 251 -17.10 13.01 -1.29
CA VAL A 251 -17.89 12.15 -0.41
C VAL A 251 -18.81 11.30 -1.29
N ILE A 252 -18.49 10.02 -1.43
CA ILE A 252 -19.18 9.08 -2.33
C ILE A 252 -20.10 8.14 -1.56
#